data_e4bd76fbddf18688ea11695d3f90ced7
#
_entry.id   e4bd76fbddf18688ea11695d3f90ced7
#
_cell.length_a   1.000
_cell.length_b   1.000
_cell.length_c   1.000
_cell.angle_alpha   90.00
_cell.angle_beta   90.00
_cell.angle_gamma   90.00
#
_symmetry.space_group_name_H-M   'P 1'
#
loop_
_entity.id
_entity.type
_entity.pdbx_description
1 polymer ?
#
loop_
_entity_poly.entity_id
_entity_poly.type
_entity_poly.pdbx_seq_one_letter_code
_entity_poly.pdbx_strand_id
1 'polypeptide(L)'
;GVLTSTGGMTSHAAVVARGWGKCCICGAGELKIDYNKKTLTIGRRVLKEGDWISLNGSTGSVYLDKIPTQVSPVVSGVVEGKASSKKDPIYKMYAQVSKWSDSNRKMGVRTNADTPSDAKAARSFGAQGIGLCRTEHMFFEGERIWAIREFILAEDEKSRKSALSKLLKHQQKDFEGIFKAMDGLPVTVRLLDPPLHEFVPHTKKDQQEMARRLNVSPKKVGDRVQSLHEHNPMLGHRGCRLSITYPELCIMQTSAIIGAACKVAKAKKSVKVIPEIMIPLVGTKAELDFLEKIVREHADKLIAKSGVKIKYMVGTMIEIPRAALTADEIAETAEFFSFGTNDLTQMTFGYSRDDIGGFLPDYLEEKILPTDPFQQLDQTGVGQLVKLGVERGRETRPNLKCGICGEHGGDPESVKFCEKVGL
;
A
#
# COMPACT_ATOMS: atom_id res chain seq x y z
N GLY A 1 -3.65 12.21 17.26
CA GLY A 1 -4.65 11.42 16.54
C GLY A 1 -5.28 12.18 15.40
N VAL A 2 -6.08 11.49 14.60
CA VAL A 2 -6.87 12.08 13.51
C VAL A 2 -8.35 11.88 13.83
N LEU A 3 -9.15 12.93 13.64
CA LEU A 3 -10.59 12.90 13.85
C LEU A 3 -11.26 13.57 12.65
N THR A 4 -12.19 12.88 12.00
CA THR A 4 -12.92 13.40 10.84
C THR A 4 -14.43 13.26 11.03
N SER A 5 -15.19 14.22 10.49
CA SER A 5 -16.66 14.18 10.50
C SER A 5 -17.23 13.24 9.42
N THR A 6 -16.45 12.93 8.41
CA THR A 6 -16.85 12.08 7.27
C THR A 6 -15.82 10.96 7.04
N GLY A 7 -16.18 10.01 6.17
CA GLY A 7 -15.35 8.87 5.86
C GLY A 7 -15.52 7.70 6.82
N GLY A 8 -15.02 6.54 6.43
CA GLY A 8 -15.06 5.29 7.21
C GLY A 8 -13.66 4.74 7.49
N MET A 9 -13.59 3.50 7.95
CA MET A 9 -12.32 2.81 8.28
C MET A 9 -11.39 2.63 7.07
N THR A 10 -11.92 2.71 5.87
CA THR A 10 -11.19 2.59 4.60
C THR A 10 -10.88 3.94 3.97
N SER A 11 -11.32 5.05 4.57
CA SER A 11 -11.02 6.40 4.08
C SER A 11 -9.51 6.69 4.09
N HIS A 12 -9.07 7.60 3.23
CA HIS A 12 -7.67 8.02 3.15
C HIS A 12 -7.13 8.46 4.53
N ALA A 13 -7.91 9.21 5.31
CA ALA A 13 -7.54 9.64 6.65
C ALA A 13 -7.27 8.45 7.59
N ALA A 14 -8.12 7.41 7.55
CA ALA A 14 -7.96 6.21 8.37
C ALA A 14 -6.73 5.39 7.95
N VAL A 15 -6.53 5.20 6.65
CA VAL A 15 -5.38 4.44 6.10
C VAL A 15 -4.07 5.13 6.44
N VAL A 16 -3.97 6.43 6.19
CA VAL A 16 -2.76 7.22 6.49
C VAL A 16 -2.47 7.28 7.99
N ALA A 17 -3.49 7.54 8.82
CA ALA A 17 -3.31 7.57 10.27
C ALA A 17 -2.85 6.21 10.82
N ARG A 18 -3.39 5.11 10.28
CA ARG A 18 -2.96 3.73 10.61
C ARG A 18 -1.49 3.52 10.23
N GLY A 19 -1.10 3.92 9.03
CA GLY A 19 0.29 3.87 8.58
C GLY A 19 1.25 4.66 9.49
N TRP A 20 0.79 5.77 10.04
CA TRP A 20 1.55 6.58 11.01
C TRP A 20 1.48 6.04 12.45
N GLY A 21 0.78 4.95 12.70
CA GLY A 21 0.56 4.44 14.06
C GLY A 21 -0.22 5.43 14.95
N LYS A 22 -1.08 6.26 14.36
CA LYS A 22 -1.88 7.26 15.05
C LYS A 22 -3.31 6.78 15.22
N CYS A 23 -3.86 7.03 16.41
CA CYS A 23 -5.28 6.82 16.65
C CYS A 23 -6.09 7.66 15.64
N CYS A 24 -7.08 7.03 15.01
CA CYS A 24 -7.96 7.68 14.06
C CYS A 24 -9.41 7.32 14.34
N ILE A 25 -10.28 8.31 14.32
CA ILE A 25 -11.74 8.14 14.33
C ILE A 25 -12.29 8.89 13.11
N CYS A 26 -12.91 8.15 12.21
CA CYS A 26 -13.54 8.68 11.00
C CYS A 26 -15.06 8.56 11.06
N GLY A 27 -15.76 9.42 10.31
CA GLY A 27 -17.22 9.35 10.21
C GLY A 27 -17.97 9.82 11.47
N ALA A 28 -17.35 10.65 12.30
CA ALA A 28 -18.01 11.24 13.46
C ALA A 28 -18.99 12.35 13.01
N GLY A 29 -20.11 12.00 12.43
CA GLY A 29 -21.06 12.92 11.76
C GLY A 29 -21.68 13.98 12.67
N GLU A 30 -21.63 13.79 13.99
CA GLU A 30 -22.07 14.80 14.96
C GLU A 30 -21.12 16.00 15.06
N LEU A 31 -19.92 15.90 14.51
CA LEU A 31 -18.91 16.95 14.53
C LEU A 31 -19.18 18.02 13.47
N LYS A 32 -19.28 19.26 13.89
CA LYS A 32 -19.33 20.42 12.99
C LYS A 32 -18.00 21.17 13.08
N ILE A 33 -17.21 21.07 12.01
CA ILE A 33 -15.89 21.70 11.93
C ILE A 33 -15.99 22.97 11.08
N ASP A 34 -15.64 24.11 11.68
CA ASP A 34 -15.53 25.40 10.99
C ASP A 34 -14.04 25.76 10.86
N TYR A 35 -13.51 25.54 9.66
CA TYR A 35 -12.09 25.80 9.36
C TYR A 35 -11.73 27.28 9.39
N ASN A 36 -12.69 28.17 9.10
CA ASN A 36 -12.45 29.63 9.12
C ASN A 36 -12.37 30.17 10.56
N LYS A 37 -13.26 29.69 11.42
CA LYS A 37 -13.27 30.05 12.84
C LYS A 37 -12.34 29.18 13.68
N LYS A 38 -11.77 28.11 13.08
CA LYS A 38 -10.94 27.11 13.76
C LYS A 38 -11.63 26.54 14.99
N THR A 39 -12.90 26.15 14.84
CA THR A 39 -13.71 25.60 15.92
C THR A 39 -14.28 24.24 15.54
N LEU A 40 -14.44 23.39 16.56
CA LEU A 40 -15.11 22.11 16.51
C LEU A 40 -16.32 22.15 17.43
N THR A 41 -17.52 21.93 16.92
CA THR A 41 -18.76 21.91 17.72
C THR A 41 -19.29 20.46 17.82
N ILE A 42 -19.59 20.03 19.04
CA ILE A 42 -20.23 18.76 19.37
C ILE A 42 -21.44 19.05 20.28
N GLY A 43 -22.64 18.84 19.76
CA GLY A 43 -23.85 19.20 20.50
C GLY A 43 -23.87 20.70 20.89
N ARG A 44 -23.81 20.96 22.18
CA ARG A 44 -23.78 22.35 22.72
C ARG A 44 -22.36 22.84 23.07
N ARG A 45 -21.34 22.01 22.90
CA ARG A 45 -19.96 22.39 23.26
C ARG A 45 -19.20 22.85 22.03
N VAL A 46 -18.43 23.91 22.19
CA VAL A 46 -17.55 24.46 21.15
C VAL A 46 -16.11 24.40 21.65
N LEU A 47 -15.27 23.72 20.93
CA LEU A 47 -13.83 23.66 21.15
C LEU A 47 -13.12 24.59 20.17
N LYS A 48 -12.01 25.17 20.60
CA LYS A 48 -11.15 26.04 19.81
C LYS A 48 -9.83 25.34 19.47
N GLU A 49 -9.11 25.87 18.49
CA GLU A 49 -7.74 25.43 18.21
C GLU A 49 -6.87 25.53 19.46
N GLY A 50 -6.20 24.46 19.85
CA GLY A 50 -5.40 24.35 21.07
C GLY A 50 -6.07 23.61 22.22
N ASP A 51 -7.40 23.41 22.18
CA ASP A 51 -8.08 22.59 23.17
C ASP A 51 -7.71 21.11 23.05
N TRP A 52 -7.63 20.42 24.18
CA TRP A 52 -7.30 19.01 24.23
C TRP A 52 -8.52 18.13 24.02
N ILE A 53 -8.36 17.12 23.17
CA ILE A 53 -9.28 15.98 23.03
C ILE A 53 -8.49 14.69 23.12
N SER A 54 -9.10 13.65 23.67
CA SER A 54 -8.55 12.29 23.69
C SER A 54 -9.41 11.36 22.84
N LEU A 55 -8.76 10.52 22.06
CA LEU A 55 -9.39 9.61 21.11
C LEU A 55 -9.16 8.17 21.53
N ASN A 56 -10.21 7.36 21.54
CA ASN A 56 -10.10 5.90 21.65
C ASN A 56 -10.55 5.27 20.33
N GLY A 57 -9.59 4.92 19.49
CA GLY A 57 -9.85 4.34 18.16
C GLY A 57 -10.47 2.95 18.19
N SER A 58 -10.36 2.22 19.31
CA SER A 58 -10.96 0.88 19.44
C SER A 58 -12.46 0.93 19.69
N THR A 59 -12.93 1.98 20.40
CA THR A 59 -14.36 2.16 20.72
C THR A 59 -15.03 3.25 19.89
N GLY A 60 -14.27 4.02 19.09
CA GLY A 60 -14.76 5.20 18.40
C GLY A 60 -15.08 6.38 19.32
N SER A 61 -14.65 6.34 20.58
CA SER A 61 -15.02 7.36 21.58
C SER A 61 -14.11 8.58 21.53
N VAL A 62 -14.72 9.75 21.61
CA VAL A 62 -14.06 11.06 21.67
C VAL A 62 -14.31 11.68 23.05
N TYR A 63 -13.27 12.02 23.78
CA TYR A 63 -13.34 12.63 25.09
C TYR A 63 -12.84 14.08 25.00
N LEU A 64 -13.61 15.00 25.60
CA LEU A 64 -13.30 16.43 25.58
C LEU A 64 -12.36 16.84 26.72
N ASP A 65 -11.34 16.01 26.97
CA ASP A 65 -10.36 16.21 28.03
C ASP A 65 -9.03 15.54 27.67
N LYS A 66 -7.97 15.92 28.40
CA LYS A 66 -6.63 15.32 28.29
C LYS A 66 -6.55 14.08 29.17
N ILE A 67 -6.88 12.93 28.61
CA ILE A 67 -6.75 11.65 29.30
C ILE A 67 -5.28 11.17 29.25
N PRO A 68 -4.68 10.79 30.38
CA PRO A 68 -3.34 10.22 30.38
C PRO A 68 -3.27 8.93 29.56
N THR A 69 -2.28 8.82 28.68
CA THR A 69 -2.02 7.63 27.89
C THR A 69 -0.76 6.93 28.38
N GLN A 70 -0.75 5.60 28.35
CA GLN A 70 0.42 4.79 28.66
C GLN A 70 0.98 4.17 27.38
N VAL A 71 2.31 4.08 27.29
CA VAL A 71 2.96 3.36 26.20
C VAL A 71 2.71 1.86 26.37
N SER A 72 2.33 1.19 25.28
CA SER A 72 2.12 -0.25 25.30
C SER A 72 3.38 -0.99 25.75
N PRO A 73 3.30 -1.85 26.79
CA PRO A 73 4.45 -2.66 27.20
C PRO A 73 4.84 -3.66 26.10
N VAL A 74 3.92 -4.08 25.24
CA VAL A 74 4.20 -4.93 24.09
C VAL A 74 5.07 -4.19 23.08
N VAL A 75 4.67 -2.98 22.66
CA VAL A 75 5.46 -2.17 21.70
C VAL A 75 6.84 -1.86 22.29
N SER A 76 6.89 -1.39 23.54
CA SER A 76 8.17 -1.08 24.20
C SER A 76 9.06 -2.32 24.36
N GLY A 77 8.50 -3.47 24.64
CA GLY A 77 9.25 -4.72 24.77
C GLY A 77 9.73 -5.31 23.45
N VAL A 78 8.87 -5.27 22.40
CA VAL A 78 9.16 -5.85 21.08
C VAL A 78 10.01 -4.92 20.23
N VAL A 79 9.58 -3.68 20.04
CA VAL A 79 10.22 -2.75 19.10
C VAL A 79 11.39 -2.00 19.73
N GLU A 80 11.21 -1.48 20.95
CA GLU A 80 12.25 -0.72 21.65
C GLU A 80 13.21 -1.61 22.46
N GLY A 81 12.88 -2.88 22.62
CA GLY A 81 13.72 -3.86 23.32
C GLY A 81 13.85 -3.63 24.84
N LYS A 82 12.98 -2.80 25.46
CA LYS A 82 13.06 -2.44 26.88
C LYS A 82 12.88 -3.67 27.79
N ALA A 83 13.92 -3.98 28.57
CA ALA A 83 13.94 -5.13 29.48
C ALA A 83 12.86 -5.04 30.59
N SER A 84 12.54 -3.84 31.06
CA SER A 84 11.46 -3.62 32.04
C SER A 84 10.10 -4.02 31.49
N SER A 85 9.80 -3.63 30.23
CA SER A 85 8.55 -3.97 29.57
C SER A 85 8.40 -5.47 29.31
N LYS A 86 9.50 -6.19 29.09
CA LYS A 86 9.49 -7.66 28.93
C LYS A 86 9.11 -8.42 30.20
N LYS A 87 9.18 -7.77 31.36
CA LYS A 87 8.72 -8.34 32.63
C LYS A 87 7.22 -8.13 32.88
N ASP A 88 6.59 -7.23 32.11
CA ASP A 88 5.18 -6.92 32.24
C ASP A 88 4.30 -8.13 31.90
N PRO A 89 3.24 -8.42 32.69
CA PRO A 89 2.33 -9.55 32.45
C PRO A 89 1.69 -9.51 31.06
N ILE A 90 1.32 -8.34 30.55
CA ILE A 90 0.70 -8.17 29.21
C ILE A 90 1.70 -8.57 28.12
N TYR A 91 2.96 -8.14 28.24
CA TYR A 91 4.00 -8.55 27.31
C TYR A 91 4.21 -10.08 27.32
N LYS A 92 4.26 -10.69 28.50
CA LYS A 92 4.44 -12.16 28.64
C LYS A 92 3.29 -12.92 28.01
N MET A 93 2.05 -12.47 28.24
CA MET A 93 0.87 -13.07 27.60
C MET A 93 0.92 -12.95 26.08
N TYR A 94 1.22 -11.75 25.57
CA TYR A 94 1.41 -11.53 24.13
C TYR A 94 2.47 -12.46 23.54
N ALA A 95 3.65 -12.53 24.16
CA ALA A 95 4.75 -13.37 23.70
C ALA A 95 4.38 -14.87 23.68
N GLN A 96 3.63 -15.32 24.68
CA GLN A 96 3.17 -16.72 24.75
C GLN A 96 2.14 -17.03 23.67
N VAL A 97 1.14 -16.15 23.45
CA VAL A 97 0.13 -16.31 22.38
C VAL A 97 0.81 -16.30 21.02
N SER A 98 1.72 -15.34 20.78
CA SER A 98 2.48 -15.28 19.52
C SER A 98 3.28 -16.55 19.26
N LYS A 99 3.93 -17.10 20.30
CA LYS A 99 4.67 -18.37 20.19
C LYS A 99 3.75 -19.54 19.83
N TRP A 100 2.57 -19.63 20.43
CA TRP A 100 1.59 -20.66 20.09
C TRP A 100 1.07 -20.48 18.65
N SER A 101 0.77 -19.27 18.24
CA SER A 101 0.34 -18.97 16.87
C SER A 101 1.40 -19.38 15.85
N ASP A 102 2.66 -19.02 16.09
CA ASP A 102 3.77 -19.38 15.20
C ASP A 102 4.01 -20.89 15.09
N SER A 103 3.73 -21.63 16.18
CA SER A 103 3.89 -23.11 16.19
C SER A 103 2.79 -23.84 15.40
N ASN A 104 1.63 -23.21 15.24
CA ASN A 104 0.44 -23.86 14.67
C ASN A 104 0.08 -23.35 13.26
N ARG A 105 0.48 -22.13 12.90
CA ARG A 105 0.16 -21.58 11.57
C ARG A 105 0.84 -22.35 10.45
N LYS A 106 0.14 -22.47 9.32
CA LYS A 106 0.64 -23.03 8.07
C LYS A 106 1.00 -21.91 7.08
N MET A 107 0.19 -20.86 7.02
CA MET A 107 0.42 -19.71 6.16
C MET A 107 1.59 -18.85 6.66
N GLY A 108 2.37 -18.31 5.73
CA GLY A 108 3.37 -17.29 6.02
C GLY A 108 2.70 -15.94 6.32
N VAL A 109 3.16 -15.24 7.35
CA VAL A 109 2.66 -13.91 7.70
C VAL A 109 3.64 -12.85 7.21
N ARG A 110 3.20 -12.02 6.26
CA ARG A 110 3.95 -10.88 5.75
C ARG A 110 3.24 -9.58 6.13
N THR A 111 4.01 -8.53 6.22
CA THR A 111 3.50 -7.19 6.56
C THR A 111 3.35 -6.32 5.31
N ASN A 112 2.52 -5.27 5.44
CA ASN A 112 2.58 -4.11 4.56
C ASN A 112 3.51 -3.08 5.22
N ALA A 113 4.58 -2.67 4.54
CA ALA A 113 5.53 -1.71 5.07
C ALA A 113 6.20 -0.94 3.93
N ASP A 114 6.20 0.39 4.03
CA ASP A 114 6.63 1.30 2.99
C ASP A 114 7.91 2.07 3.38
N THR A 115 8.33 1.99 4.65
CA THR A 115 9.53 2.64 5.17
C THR A 115 10.47 1.66 5.87
N PRO A 116 11.78 2.01 5.99
CA PRO A 116 12.72 1.19 6.76
C PRO A 116 12.36 1.03 8.24
N SER A 117 11.70 2.03 8.85
CA SER A 117 11.23 1.97 10.24
C SER A 117 10.11 0.97 10.41
N ASP A 118 9.11 0.99 9.50
CA ASP A 118 7.99 0.05 9.52
C ASP A 118 8.48 -1.38 9.31
N ALA A 119 9.40 -1.57 8.36
CA ALA A 119 10.03 -2.86 8.10
C ALA A 119 10.73 -3.43 9.35
N LYS A 120 11.48 -2.59 10.08
CA LYS A 120 12.14 -2.99 11.34
C LYS A 120 11.12 -3.37 12.41
N ALA A 121 10.10 -2.54 12.61
CA ALA A 121 9.04 -2.80 13.59
C ALA A 121 8.31 -4.11 13.28
N ALA A 122 7.89 -4.29 12.02
CA ALA A 122 7.22 -5.50 11.57
C ALA A 122 8.08 -6.76 11.77
N ARG A 123 9.37 -6.70 11.44
CA ARG A 123 10.29 -7.80 11.69
C ARG A 123 10.40 -8.12 13.19
N SER A 124 10.44 -7.09 14.04
CA SER A 124 10.47 -7.29 15.49
C SER A 124 9.19 -7.99 16.01
N PHE A 125 8.05 -7.75 15.37
CA PHE A 125 6.79 -8.45 15.63
C PHE A 125 6.70 -9.85 15.01
N GLY A 126 7.72 -10.31 14.30
CA GLY A 126 7.79 -11.65 13.72
C GLY A 126 7.32 -11.78 12.29
N ALA A 127 7.16 -10.67 11.56
CA ALA A 127 6.83 -10.72 10.14
C ALA A 127 7.90 -11.48 9.34
N GLN A 128 7.46 -12.35 8.43
CA GLN A 128 8.31 -13.23 7.62
C GLN A 128 8.65 -12.63 6.23
N GLY A 129 8.44 -11.37 6.07
CA GLY A 129 8.69 -10.60 4.86
C GLY A 129 7.76 -9.40 4.74
N ILE A 130 7.94 -8.68 3.66
CA ILE A 130 6.98 -7.65 3.22
C ILE A 130 6.13 -8.24 2.12
N GLY A 131 4.80 -8.25 2.33
CA GLY A 131 3.81 -8.70 1.36
C GLY A 131 3.40 -7.60 0.38
N LEU A 132 3.47 -6.35 0.82
CA LEU A 132 3.21 -5.18 0.00
C LEU A 132 4.03 -3.99 0.49
N CYS A 133 4.91 -3.48 -0.38
CA CYS A 133 5.52 -2.17 -0.26
C CYS A 133 4.96 -1.29 -1.38
N ARG A 134 4.25 -0.22 -0.99
CA ARG A 134 3.61 0.74 -1.90
C ARG A 134 4.58 1.84 -2.27
N THR A 135 4.96 1.91 -3.53
CA THR A 135 5.95 2.88 -4.00
C THR A 135 5.43 4.32 -4.05
N GLU A 136 4.11 4.50 -4.17
CA GLU A 136 3.46 5.81 -4.17
C GLU A 136 3.68 6.58 -2.88
N HIS A 137 3.68 5.92 -1.73
CA HIS A 137 3.90 6.57 -0.44
C HIS A 137 5.28 7.22 -0.32
N MET A 138 6.25 6.68 -1.06
CA MET A 138 7.60 7.23 -1.08
C MET A 138 7.70 8.58 -1.81
N PHE A 139 6.67 8.99 -2.57
CA PHE A 139 6.70 10.22 -3.36
C PHE A 139 6.16 11.44 -2.63
N PHE A 140 5.49 11.29 -1.49
CA PHE A 140 4.85 12.41 -0.79
C PHE A 140 5.78 13.20 0.13
N GLU A 141 7.00 12.75 0.41
CA GLU A 141 7.91 13.42 1.32
C GLU A 141 8.76 14.52 0.65
N GLY A 142 8.72 15.73 1.20
CA GLY A 142 9.63 16.82 0.87
C GLY A 142 9.70 17.17 -0.62
N GLU A 143 10.89 17.16 -1.20
CA GLU A 143 11.11 17.51 -2.62
C GLU A 143 10.66 16.41 -3.60
N ARG A 144 10.35 15.22 -3.12
CA ARG A 144 9.95 14.08 -3.97
C ARG A 144 8.63 14.34 -4.70
N ILE A 145 7.67 14.97 -4.02
CA ILE A 145 6.38 15.32 -4.62
C ILE A 145 6.54 16.28 -5.81
N TRP A 146 7.53 17.15 -5.77
CA TRP A 146 7.80 18.04 -6.90
C TRP A 146 8.40 17.30 -8.09
N ALA A 147 9.27 16.33 -7.84
CA ALA A 147 9.87 15.53 -8.90
C ALA A 147 8.84 14.63 -9.60
N ILE A 148 7.89 14.01 -8.86
CA ILE A 148 6.80 13.25 -9.50
C ILE A 148 5.85 14.18 -10.27
N ARG A 149 5.57 15.38 -9.76
CA ARG A 149 4.79 16.39 -10.47
C ARG A 149 5.50 16.88 -11.76
N GLU A 150 6.83 17.05 -11.72
CA GLU A 150 7.62 17.35 -12.93
C GLU A 150 7.48 16.24 -13.98
N PHE A 151 7.55 14.97 -13.56
CA PHE A 151 7.34 13.84 -14.46
C PHE A 151 5.95 13.87 -15.10
N ILE A 152 4.89 14.06 -14.29
CA ILE A 152 3.50 14.06 -14.73
C ILE A 152 3.20 15.20 -15.73
N LEU A 153 3.80 16.37 -15.49
CA LEU A 153 3.57 17.56 -16.28
C LEU A 153 4.50 17.67 -17.50
N ALA A 154 5.50 16.78 -17.61
CA ALA A 154 6.43 16.76 -18.72
C ALA A 154 5.75 16.33 -20.03
N GLU A 155 6.03 17.06 -21.11
CA GLU A 155 5.41 16.83 -22.42
C GLU A 155 6.20 15.82 -23.26
N ASP A 156 7.50 15.69 -23.04
CA ASP A 156 8.40 14.82 -23.81
C ASP A 156 9.13 13.79 -22.93
N GLU A 157 9.59 12.71 -23.55
CA GLU A 157 10.28 11.61 -22.86
C GLU A 157 11.58 12.05 -22.16
N LYS A 158 12.33 13.01 -22.76
CA LYS A 158 13.59 13.50 -22.19
C LYS A 158 13.34 14.22 -20.87
N SER A 159 12.34 15.06 -20.81
CA SER A 159 11.92 15.79 -19.61
C SER A 159 11.40 14.81 -18.55
N ARG A 160 10.61 13.81 -18.94
CA ARG A 160 10.14 12.74 -18.03
C ARG A 160 11.31 11.97 -17.43
N LYS A 161 12.27 11.53 -18.23
CA LYS A 161 13.49 10.83 -17.75
C LYS A 161 14.32 11.69 -16.80
N SER A 162 14.42 12.99 -17.08
CA SER A 162 15.11 13.93 -16.18
C SER A 162 14.45 14.00 -14.80
N ALA A 163 13.13 14.14 -14.74
CA ALA A 163 12.37 14.16 -13.51
C ALA A 163 12.50 12.83 -12.73
N LEU A 164 12.36 11.70 -13.43
CA LEU A 164 12.49 10.36 -12.85
C LEU A 164 13.90 10.09 -12.29
N SER A 165 14.95 10.68 -12.88
CA SER A 165 16.32 10.54 -12.35
C SER A 165 16.50 11.14 -10.96
N LYS A 166 15.69 12.15 -10.60
CA LYS A 166 15.67 12.73 -9.25
C LYS A 166 15.02 11.75 -8.25
N LEU A 167 13.92 11.11 -8.66
CA LEU A 167 13.19 10.13 -7.84
C LEU A 167 13.98 8.85 -7.61
N LEU A 168 14.72 8.38 -8.63
CA LEU A 168 15.52 7.16 -8.56
C LEU A 168 16.42 7.10 -7.33
N LYS A 169 17.16 8.19 -7.04
CA LYS A 169 18.09 8.25 -5.90
C LYS A 169 17.35 8.14 -4.56
N HIS A 170 16.19 8.73 -4.44
CA HIS A 170 15.39 8.69 -3.22
C HIS A 170 14.81 7.30 -2.99
N GLN A 171 14.11 6.74 -3.97
CA GLN A 171 13.56 5.39 -3.86
C GLN A 171 14.61 4.32 -3.63
N GLN A 172 15.76 4.41 -4.33
CA GLN A 172 16.86 3.48 -4.11
C GLN A 172 17.35 3.51 -2.66
N LYS A 173 17.46 4.70 -2.05
CA LYS A 173 17.87 4.85 -0.65
C LYS A 173 16.85 4.22 0.32
N ASP A 174 15.57 4.39 0.04
CA ASP A 174 14.50 3.81 0.85
C ASP A 174 14.54 2.27 0.77
N PHE A 175 14.66 1.72 -0.43
CA PHE A 175 14.80 0.26 -0.61
C PHE A 175 16.07 -0.29 0.02
N GLU A 176 17.19 0.42 -0.01
CA GLU A 176 18.40 0.01 0.72
C GLU A 176 18.13 -0.16 2.23
N GLY A 177 17.37 0.76 2.82
CA GLY A 177 16.97 0.69 4.22
C GLY A 177 16.02 -0.48 4.50
N ILE A 178 15.03 -0.70 3.63
CA ILE A 178 14.07 -1.79 3.73
C ILE A 178 14.78 -3.14 3.58
N PHE A 179 15.61 -3.34 2.57
CA PHE A 179 16.34 -4.60 2.38
C PHE A 179 17.29 -4.92 3.53
N LYS A 180 17.93 -3.91 4.11
CA LYS A 180 18.76 -4.10 5.32
C LYS A 180 17.93 -4.52 6.52
N ALA A 181 16.74 -3.94 6.69
CA ALA A 181 15.83 -4.32 7.77
C ALA A 181 15.29 -5.74 7.60
N MET A 182 15.08 -6.18 6.36
CA MET A 182 14.51 -7.48 5.99
C MET A 182 15.55 -8.51 5.56
N ASP A 183 16.78 -8.44 6.08
CA ASP A 183 17.84 -9.40 5.77
C ASP A 183 17.35 -10.86 5.90
N GLY A 184 17.47 -11.63 4.81
CA GLY A 184 17.03 -13.02 4.70
C GLY A 184 15.54 -13.22 4.42
N LEU A 185 14.74 -12.14 4.39
CA LEU A 185 13.30 -12.19 4.19
C LEU A 185 12.90 -11.54 2.86
N PRO A 186 11.86 -12.06 2.20
CA PRO A 186 11.38 -11.51 0.92
C PRO A 186 10.71 -10.13 1.11
N VAL A 187 10.89 -9.29 0.09
CA VAL A 187 10.30 -7.96 0.01
C VAL A 187 9.56 -7.83 -1.31
N THR A 188 8.24 -7.84 -1.26
CA THR A 188 7.39 -7.61 -2.43
C THR A 188 7.15 -6.12 -2.60
N VAL A 189 7.65 -5.56 -3.70
CA VAL A 189 7.52 -4.14 -4.05
C VAL A 189 6.54 -4.01 -5.19
N ARG A 190 5.45 -3.28 -4.96
CA ARG A 190 4.48 -2.95 -5.99
C ARG A 190 4.96 -1.75 -6.80
N LEU A 191 5.00 -1.87 -8.11
CA LEU A 191 5.23 -0.72 -8.98
C LEU A 191 4.09 0.29 -8.83
N LEU A 192 4.28 1.52 -9.30
CA LEU A 192 3.33 2.61 -9.11
C LEU A 192 1.93 2.20 -9.58
N ASP A 193 0.96 2.32 -8.68
CA ASP A 193 -0.42 1.92 -8.92
C ASP A 193 -1.40 3.08 -9.09
N PRO A 194 -1.41 4.14 -8.24
CA PRO A 194 -2.41 5.20 -8.34
C PRO A 194 -2.35 5.97 -9.66
N PRO A 195 -3.49 6.52 -10.11
CA PRO A 195 -3.54 7.38 -11.28
C PRO A 195 -2.78 8.70 -11.05
N LEU A 196 -2.26 9.28 -12.12
CA LEU A 196 -1.39 10.46 -12.04
C LEU A 196 -2.06 11.67 -11.42
N HIS A 197 -3.39 11.79 -11.53
CA HIS A 197 -4.10 12.95 -10.97
C HIS A 197 -4.03 13.04 -9.44
N GLU A 198 -3.73 11.95 -8.73
CA GLU A 198 -3.53 12.00 -7.27
C GLU A 198 -2.30 12.81 -6.84
N PHE A 199 -1.31 12.92 -7.72
CA PHE A 199 -0.07 13.62 -7.42
C PHE A 199 -0.04 15.05 -7.93
N VAL A 200 -0.95 15.46 -8.82
CA VAL A 200 -0.93 16.80 -9.42
C VAL A 200 -1.18 17.91 -8.39
N PRO A 201 -0.73 19.14 -8.66
CA PRO A 201 -0.98 20.28 -7.77
C PRO A 201 -2.46 20.70 -7.85
N HIS A 202 -3.25 20.38 -6.83
CA HIS A 202 -4.68 20.70 -6.77
C HIS A 202 -4.95 22.16 -6.38
N THR A 203 -4.09 22.76 -5.55
CA THR A 203 -4.29 24.14 -5.11
C THR A 203 -3.68 25.15 -6.08
N LYS A 204 -4.29 26.35 -6.19
CA LYS A 204 -3.72 27.44 -7.00
C LYS A 204 -2.30 27.81 -6.56
N LYS A 205 -2.01 27.73 -5.26
CA LYS A 205 -0.68 28.00 -4.70
C LYS A 205 0.34 26.97 -5.20
N ASP A 206 0.01 25.69 -5.16
CA ASP A 206 0.89 24.62 -5.65
C ASP A 206 1.08 24.70 -7.15
N GLN A 207 0.03 25.07 -7.92
CA GLN A 207 0.14 25.28 -9.36
C GLN A 207 1.07 26.45 -9.71
N GLN A 208 1.02 27.54 -8.94
CA GLN A 208 1.93 28.68 -9.09
C GLN A 208 3.37 28.28 -8.76
N GLU A 209 3.59 27.53 -7.68
CA GLU A 209 4.91 27.01 -7.32
C GLU A 209 5.46 26.08 -8.40
N MET A 210 4.63 25.17 -8.89
CA MET A 210 5.01 24.27 -9.98
C MET A 210 5.34 25.01 -11.26
N ALA A 211 4.57 26.03 -11.61
CA ALA A 211 4.82 26.90 -12.78
C ALA A 211 6.19 27.60 -12.69
N ARG A 212 6.54 28.10 -11.50
CA ARG A 212 7.89 28.68 -11.24
C ARG A 212 9.00 27.66 -11.45
N ARG A 213 8.84 26.44 -10.90
CA ARG A 213 9.85 25.36 -11.00
C ARG A 213 10.06 24.88 -12.43
N LEU A 214 9.00 24.83 -13.23
CA LEU A 214 9.04 24.43 -14.64
C LEU A 214 9.34 25.60 -15.61
N ASN A 215 9.39 26.83 -15.10
CA ASN A 215 9.52 28.06 -15.92
C ASN A 215 8.43 28.16 -17.01
N VAL A 216 7.17 27.89 -16.62
CA VAL A 216 5.98 28.00 -17.48
C VAL A 216 4.91 28.88 -16.83
N SER A 217 3.85 29.21 -17.56
CA SER A 217 2.73 29.97 -16.99
C SER A 217 1.89 29.09 -16.05
N PRO A 218 1.32 29.66 -14.95
CA PRO A 218 0.38 28.93 -14.09
C PRO A 218 -0.83 28.38 -14.84
N LYS A 219 -1.28 29.08 -15.89
CA LYS A 219 -2.35 28.62 -16.77
C LYS A 219 -1.98 27.30 -17.45
N LYS A 220 -0.77 27.19 -18.01
CA LYS A 220 -0.30 25.95 -18.66
C LYS A 220 -0.31 24.77 -17.68
N VAL A 221 0.09 24.99 -16.43
CA VAL A 221 0.02 23.95 -15.37
C VAL A 221 -1.44 23.57 -15.09
N GLY A 222 -2.32 24.56 -14.93
CA GLY A 222 -3.75 24.33 -14.68
C GLY A 222 -4.43 23.57 -15.83
N ASP A 223 -4.18 23.96 -17.09
CA ASP A 223 -4.71 23.28 -18.27
C ASP A 223 -4.24 21.80 -18.32
N ARG A 224 -2.98 21.54 -17.98
CA ARG A 224 -2.44 20.17 -17.93
C ARG A 224 -3.05 19.35 -16.80
N VAL A 225 -3.21 19.94 -15.62
CA VAL A 225 -3.90 19.29 -14.48
C VAL A 225 -5.32 18.91 -14.89
N GLN A 226 -6.04 19.83 -15.53
CA GLN A 226 -7.40 19.58 -16.02
C GLN A 226 -7.45 18.47 -17.07
N SER A 227 -6.47 18.38 -17.96
CA SER A 227 -6.40 17.34 -19.00
C SER A 227 -6.15 15.93 -18.45
N LEU A 228 -5.63 15.83 -17.23
CA LEU A 228 -5.38 14.56 -16.53
C LEU A 228 -6.55 14.12 -15.65
N HIS A 229 -7.59 14.95 -15.56
CA HIS A 229 -8.78 14.62 -14.77
C HIS A 229 -9.54 13.47 -15.45
N GLU A 230 -9.75 12.40 -14.72
CA GLU A 230 -10.53 11.24 -15.16
C GLU A 230 -11.88 11.21 -14.46
N HIS A 231 -12.94 10.80 -15.17
CA HIS A 231 -14.27 10.67 -14.59
C HIS A 231 -14.35 9.49 -13.60
N ASN A 232 -13.62 8.42 -13.89
CA ASN A 232 -13.50 7.25 -13.03
C ASN A 232 -12.03 6.81 -12.93
N PRO A 233 -11.25 7.45 -12.06
CA PRO A 233 -9.80 7.20 -11.96
C PRO A 233 -9.45 5.78 -11.54
N MET A 234 -10.31 5.12 -10.76
CA MET A 234 -10.07 3.75 -10.31
C MET A 234 -10.06 2.73 -11.46
N LEU A 235 -10.81 3.01 -12.52
CA LEU A 235 -10.88 2.20 -13.75
C LEU A 235 -10.07 2.80 -14.90
N GLY A 236 -9.35 3.88 -14.67
CA GLY A 236 -8.68 4.70 -15.66
C GLY A 236 -7.20 4.35 -15.89
N HIS A 237 -6.41 5.38 -16.12
CA HIS A 237 -5.00 5.30 -16.46
C HIS A 237 -4.11 5.19 -15.23
N ARG A 238 -4.01 3.99 -14.69
CA ARG A 238 -3.23 3.64 -13.50
C ARG A 238 -2.54 2.28 -13.64
N GLY A 239 -1.67 1.93 -12.69
CA GLY A 239 -1.07 0.61 -12.57
C GLY A 239 -0.25 0.20 -13.79
N CYS A 240 -0.45 -1.04 -14.28
CA CYS A 240 0.24 -1.54 -15.46
C CYS A 240 -0.03 -0.69 -16.71
N ARG A 241 -1.23 -0.12 -16.86
CA ARG A 241 -1.60 0.73 -17.99
C ARG A 241 -0.72 1.97 -18.07
N LEU A 242 -0.43 2.57 -16.91
CA LEU A 242 0.46 3.72 -16.79
C LEU A 242 1.91 3.33 -17.14
N SER A 243 2.37 2.19 -16.64
CA SER A 243 3.72 1.67 -16.91
C SER A 243 3.91 1.24 -18.37
N ILE A 244 2.86 0.82 -19.07
CA ILE A 244 2.89 0.52 -20.52
C ILE A 244 2.99 1.82 -21.33
N THR A 245 2.22 2.85 -20.95
CA THR A 245 2.22 4.14 -21.66
C THR A 245 3.51 4.94 -21.41
N TYR A 246 4.08 4.83 -20.21
CA TYR A 246 5.32 5.49 -19.79
C TYR A 246 6.35 4.46 -19.29
N PRO A 247 6.95 3.65 -20.17
CA PRO A 247 7.85 2.56 -19.77
C PRO A 247 9.08 3.03 -19.01
N GLU A 248 9.48 4.29 -19.17
CA GLU A 248 10.56 4.92 -18.39
C GLU A 248 10.27 4.94 -16.89
N LEU A 249 9.01 4.93 -16.47
CA LEU A 249 8.61 4.82 -15.08
C LEU A 249 8.91 3.42 -14.52
N CYS A 250 8.52 2.38 -15.25
CA CYS A 250 8.83 0.99 -14.92
C CYS A 250 10.36 0.75 -14.83
N ILE A 251 11.10 1.29 -15.80
CA ILE A 251 12.57 1.23 -15.84
C ILE A 251 13.18 1.90 -14.60
N MET A 252 12.71 3.08 -14.23
CA MET A 252 13.21 3.82 -13.07
C MET A 252 12.96 3.03 -11.78
N GLN A 253 11.74 2.54 -11.56
CA GLN A 253 11.41 1.80 -10.35
C GLN A 253 12.17 0.47 -10.26
N THR A 254 12.28 -0.27 -11.36
CA THR A 254 13.11 -1.48 -11.44
C THR A 254 14.57 -1.16 -11.10
N SER A 255 15.08 -0.05 -11.63
CA SER A 255 16.45 0.40 -11.35
C SER A 255 16.65 0.77 -9.87
N ALA A 256 15.66 1.39 -9.24
CA ALA A 256 15.72 1.71 -7.82
C ALA A 256 15.73 0.45 -6.94
N ILE A 257 14.84 -0.51 -7.22
CA ILE A 257 14.71 -1.76 -6.47
C ILE A 257 15.97 -2.61 -6.61
N ILE A 258 16.35 -2.94 -7.84
CA ILE A 258 17.49 -3.84 -8.12
C ILE A 258 18.81 -3.16 -7.80
N GLY A 259 18.93 -1.85 -8.07
CA GLY A 259 20.12 -1.07 -7.69
C GLY A 259 20.34 -1.06 -6.17
N ALA A 260 19.27 -0.89 -5.38
CA ALA A 260 19.35 -1.00 -3.92
C ALA A 260 19.74 -2.42 -3.48
N ALA A 261 19.13 -3.44 -4.05
CA ALA A 261 19.45 -4.84 -3.77
C ALA A 261 20.93 -5.15 -4.03
N CYS A 262 21.44 -4.76 -5.19
CA CYS A 262 22.84 -4.93 -5.56
C CYS A 262 23.77 -4.20 -4.59
N LYS A 263 23.45 -2.96 -4.24
CA LYS A 263 24.26 -2.14 -3.34
C LYS A 263 24.33 -2.73 -1.93
N VAL A 264 23.20 -3.21 -1.40
CA VAL A 264 23.15 -3.84 -0.08
C VAL A 264 23.93 -5.15 -0.06
N ALA A 265 23.72 -6.01 -1.05
CA ALA A 265 24.42 -7.28 -1.16
C ALA A 265 25.95 -7.10 -1.33
N LYS A 266 26.39 -6.06 -2.06
CA LYS A 266 27.79 -5.74 -2.24
C LYS A 266 28.45 -5.18 -0.96
N ALA A 267 27.71 -4.34 -0.23
CA ALA A 267 28.24 -3.70 0.99
C ALA A 267 28.47 -4.70 2.13
N LYS A 268 27.65 -5.74 2.23
CA LYS A 268 27.76 -6.74 3.28
C LYS A 268 27.34 -8.11 2.74
N LYS A 269 28.33 -8.95 2.40
CA LYS A 269 28.12 -10.28 1.79
C LYS A 269 27.23 -11.23 2.62
N SER A 270 27.11 -11.00 3.94
CA SER A 270 26.25 -11.79 4.83
C SER A 270 24.77 -11.43 4.71
N VAL A 271 24.41 -10.30 4.11
CA VAL A 271 23.03 -9.87 3.93
C VAL A 271 22.43 -10.54 2.70
N LYS A 272 21.37 -11.30 2.92
CA LYS A 272 20.62 -11.97 1.86
C LYS A 272 19.42 -11.11 1.47
N VAL A 273 19.44 -10.56 0.26
CA VAL A 273 18.38 -9.71 -0.29
C VAL A 273 17.50 -10.55 -1.23
N ILE A 274 16.17 -10.49 -1.04
CA ILE A 274 15.20 -11.27 -1.81
C ILE A 274 14.12 -10.32 -2.33
N PRO A 275 14.35 -9.63 -3.47
CA PRO A 275 13.37 -8.73 -4.07
C PRO A 275 12.29 -9.52 -4.82
N GLU A 276 11.06 -9.06 -4.71
CA GLU A 276 9.92 -9.52 -5.49
C GLU A 276 9.26 -8.27 -6.10
N ILE A 277 9.24 -8.20 -7.43
CA ILE A 277 8.66 -7.05 -8.16
C ILE A 277 7.25 -7.42 -8.56
N MET A 278 6.28 -6.62 -8.14
CA MET A 278 4.86 -6.84 -8.34
C MET A 278 4.27 -5.80 -9.28
N ILE A 279 3.70 -6.25 -10.39
CA ILE A 279 3.01 -5.40 -11.36
C ILE A 279 1.54 -5.34 -10.99
N PRO A 280 0.99 -4.13 -10.68
CA PRO A 280 -0.41 -3.98 -10.28
C PRO A 280 -1.36 -3.94 -11.47
N LEU A 281 -2.64 -4.20 -11.24
CA LEU A 281 -3.76 -3.95 -12.14
C LEU A 281 -3.72 -4.72 -13.47
N VAL A 282 -2.99 -5.82 -13.51
CA VAL A 282 -2.91 -6.67 -14.71
C VAL A 282 -4.27 -7.33 -14.97
N GLY A 283 -4.79 -7.17 -16.17
CA GLY A 283 -6.03 -7.80 -16.65
C GLY A 283 -5.80 -8.87 -17.71
N THR A 284 -4.63 -8.84 -18.38
CA THR A 284 -4.27 -9.79 -19.46
C THR A 284 -2.83 -10.25 -19.34
N LYS A 285 -2.57 -11.47 -19.85
CA LYS A 285 -1.18 -11.96 -19.97
C LYS A 285 -0.29 -11.02 -20.78
N ALA A 286 -0.81 -10.44 -21.85
CA ALA A 286 -0.04 -9.56 -22.73
C ALA A 286 0.46 -8.29 -22.03
N GLU A 287 -0.33 -7.71 -21.10
CA GLU A 287 0.11 -6.59 -20.26
C GLU A 287 1.28 -6.99 -19.36
N LEU A 288 1.18 -8.19 -18.76
CA LEU A 288 2.23 -8.72 -17.91
C LEU A 288 3.51 -9.03 -18.70
N ASP A 289 3.40 -9.72 -19.84
CA ASP A 289 4.53 -10.07 -20.71
C ASP A 289 5.30 -8.82 -21.16
N PHE A 290 4.57 -7.76 -21.53
CA PHE A 290 5.18 -6.51 -21.96
C PHE A 290 6.03 -5.86 -20.86
N LEU A 291 5.50 -5.79 -19.65
CA LEU A 291 6.19 -5.16 -18.53
C LEU A 291 7.25 -6.07 -17.91
N GLU A 292 7.01 -7.37 -17.82
CA GLU A 292 7.97 -8.34 -17.32
C GLU A 292 9.25 -8.33 -18.15
N LYS A 293 9.14 -8.28 -19.47
CA LYS A 293 10.28 -8.14 -20.38
C LYS A 293 11.11 -6.92 -20.06
N ILE A 294 10.48 -5.74 -19.85
CA ILE A 294 11.17 -4.50 -19.49
C ILE A 294 11.89 -4.66 -18.14
N VAL A 295 11.18 -5.23 -17.14
CA VAL A 295 11.75 -5.47 -15.81
C VAL A 295 12.97 -6.37 -15.90
N ARG A 296 12.88 -7.52 -16.59
CA ARG A 296 13.99 -8.48 -16.74
C ARG A 296 15.19 -7.85 -17.43
N GLU A 297 14.98 -7.23 -18.57
CA GLU A 297 16.07 -6.61 -19.33
C GLU A 297 16.87 -5.62 -18.50
N HIS A 298 16.20 -4.81 -17.66
CA HIS A 298 16.87 -3.79 -16.83
C HIS A 298 17.45 -4.39 -15.56
N ALA A 299 16.74 -5.28 -14.89
CA ALA A 299 17.20 -5.95 -13.69
C ALA A 299 18.47 -6.78 -13.97
N ASP A 300 18.46 -7.61 -15.00
CA ASP A 300 19.57 -8.50 -15.34
C ASP A 300 20.82 -7.71 -15.75
N LYS A 301 20.65 -6.61 -16.52
CA LYS A 301 21.75 -5.70 -16.86
C LYS A 301 22.39 -5.08 -15.59
N LEU A 302 21.57 -4.65 -14.63
CA LEU A 302 22.06 -4.06 -13.38
C LEU A 302 22.78 -5.10 -12.51
N ILE A 303 22.22 -6.29 -12.38
CA ILE A 303 22.81 -7.41 -11.62
C ILE A 303 24.17 -7.78 -12.24
N ALA A 304 24.23 -7.96 -13.54
CA ALA A 304 25.47 -8.29 -14.26
C ALA A 304 26.54 -7.19 -14.05
N LYS A 305 26.16 -5.91 -14.21
CA LYS A 305 27.06 -4.77 -14.00
C LYS A 305 27.56 -4.66 -12.56
N SER A 306 26.76 -5.07 -11.58
CA SER A 306 27.11 -4.99 -10.16
C SER A 306 28.13 -6.03 -9.71
N GLY A 307 28.22 -7.16 -10.41
CA GLY A 307 29.07 -8.30 -10.07
C GLY A 307 28.57 -9.11 -8.87
N VAL A 308 27.33 -8.89 -8.40
CA VAL A 308 26.70 -9.68 -7.32
C VAL A 308 25.67 -10.66 -7.90
N LYS A 309 25.40 -11.75 -7.18
CA LYS A 309 24.35 -12.71 -7.54
C LYS A 309 23.10 -12.40 -6.71
N ILE A 310 22.05 -11.94 -7.37
CA ILE A 310 20.74 -11.71 -6.76
C ILE A 310 19.71 -12.52 -7.54
N LYS A 311 18.91 -13.29 -6.80
CA LYS A 311 17.69 -13.89 -7.33
C LYS A 311 16.53 -12.98 -6.99
N TYR A 312 15.67 -12.70 -7.95
CA TYR A 312 14.45 -11.93 -7.77
C TYR A 312 13.29 -12.59 -8.47
N MET A 313 12.08 -12.26 -8.12
CA MET A 313 10.85 -12.74 -8.75
C MET A 313 10.10 -11.58 -9.38
N VAL A 314 9.39 -11.87 -10.48
CA VAL A 314 8.40 -10.95 -11.06
C VAL A 314 7.03 -11.62 -11.01
N GLY A 315 6.06 -10.92 -10.45
CA GLY A 315 4.70 -11.41 -10.33
C GLY A 315 3.69 -10.28 -10.45
N THR A 316 2.45 -10.58 -10.16
CA THR A 316 1.38 -9.61 -10.32
C THR A 316 0.38 -9.62 -9.17
N MET A 317 -0.39 -8.54 -9.07
CA MET A 317 -1.63 -8.56 -8.30
C MET A 317 -2.74 -9.20 -9.12
N ILE A 318 -3.53 -10.05 -8.46
CA ILE A 318 -4.83 -10.50 -8.98
C ILE A 318 -5.88 -9.67 -8.27
N GLU A 319 -6.33 -8.63 -8.92
CA GLU A 319 -7.25 -7.64 -8.35
C GLU A 319 -8.35 -7.19 -9.33
N ILE A 320 -8.27 -7.69 -10.57
CA ILE A 320 -9.30 -7.52 -11.59
C ILE A 320 -10.01 -8.86 -11.77
N PRO A 321 -11.35 -8.93 -11.78
CA PRO A 321 -12.08 -10.17 -11.98
C PRO A 321 -11.63 -10.96 -13.21
N ARG A 322 -11.34 -10.27 -14.33
CA ARG A 322 -10.81 -10.91 -15.53
C ARG A 322 -9.49 -11.64 -15.27
N ALA A 323 -8.59 -11.04 -14.48
CA ALA A 323 -7.30 -11.67 -14.16
C ALA A 323 -7.47 -12.96 -13.36
N ALA A 324 -8.43 -13.00 -12.44
CA ALA A 324 -8.76 -14.23 -11.71
C ALA A 324 -9.33 -15.33 -12.64
N LEU A 325 -10.14 -14.93 -13.62
CA LEU A 325 -10.73 -15.84 -14.61
C LEU A 325 -9.73 -16.37 -15.65
N THR A 326 -8.61 -15.70 -15.88
CA THR A 326 -7.55 -16.09 -16.83
C THR A 326 -6.20 -16.27 -16.12
N ALA A 327 -6.25 -16.72 -14.86
CA ALA A 327 -5.06 -16.83 -14.02
C ALA A 327 -4.09 -17.92 -14.51
N ASP A 328 -4.57 -18.93 -15.22
CA ASP A 328 -3.78 -19.93 -15.93
C ASP A 328 -2.86 -19.29 -16.99
N GLU A 329 -3.42 -18.42 -17.84
CA GLU A 329 -2.63 -17.70 -18.85
C GLU A 329 -1.59 -16.77 -18.19
N ILE A 330 -2.00 -16.03 -17.16
CA ILE A 330 -1.14 -15.08 -16.43
C ILE A 330 0.01 -15.81 -15.70
N ALA A 331 -0.26 -17.02 -15.18
CA ALA A 331 0.74 -17.83 -14.48
C ALA A 331 1.83 -18.40 -15.40
N GLU A 332 1.67 -18.39 -16.72
CA GLU A 332 2.75 -18.72 -17.64
C GLU A 332 3.96 -17.76 -17.44
N THR A 333 3.68 -16.49 -17.13
CA THR A 333 4.69 -15.45 -16.92
C THR A 333 4.92 -15.14 -15.45
N ALA A 334 3.86 -14.98 -14.66
CA ALA A 334 3.98 -14.61 -13.25
C ALA A 334 4.61 -15.71 -12.40
N GLU A 335 5.58 -15.34 -11.56
CA GLU A 335 6.22 -16.24 -10.60
C GLU A 335 5.52 -16.27 -9.25
N PHE A 336 4.62 -15.31 -8.99
CA PHE A 336 3.75 -15.28 -7.81
C PHE A 336 2.49 -14.47 -8.10
N PHE A 337 1.43 -14.75 -7.33
CA PHE A 337 0.22 -13.96 -7.27
C PHE A 337 0.05 -13.32 -5.89
N SER A 338 -0.41 -12.08 -5.87
CA SER A 338 -0.87 -11.39 -4.67
C SER A 338 -2.30 -10.90 -4.91
N PHE A 339 -3.27 -11.42 -4.16
CA PHE A 339 -4.65 -11.00 -4.31
C PHE A 339 -4.85 -9.62 -3.68
N GLY A 340 -5.10 -8.61 -4.51
CA GLY A 340 -5.47 -7.25 -4.12
C GLY A 340 -6.97 -7.17 -3.85
N THR A 341 -7.41 -7.74 -2.73
CA THR A 341 -8.82 -7.97 -2.45
C THR A 341 -9.64 -6.71 -2.29
N ASN A 342 -9.04 -5.55 -2.04
CA ASN A 342 -9.76 -4.28 -2.01
C ASN A 342 -10.32 -3.94 -3.41
N ASP A 343 -9.44 -3.91 -4.43
CA ASP A 343 -9.85 -3.64 -5.82
C ASP A 343 -10.69 -4.79 -6.39
N LEU A 344 -10.35 -6.04 -6.06
CA LEU A 344 -11.14 -7.19 -6.49
C LEU A 344 -12.58 -7.13 -5.96
N THR A 345 -12.78 -6.75 -4.69
CA THR A 345 -14.09 -6.53 -4.10
C THR A 345 -14.82 -5.38 -4.78
N GLN A 346 -14.15 -4.23 -4.96
CA GLN A 346 -14.70 -3.06 -5.61
C GLN A 346 -15.22 -3.37 -7.01
N MET A 347 -14.44 -4.08 -7.82
CA MET A 347 -14.81 -4.38 -9.20
C MET A 347 -15.85 -5.50 -9.30
N THR A 348 -15.87 -6.44 -8.36
CA THR A 348 -16.83 -7.55 -8.36
C THR A 348 -18.21 -7.09 -7.94
N PHE A 349 -18.31 -6.25 -6.90
CA PHE A 349 -19.57 -5.65 -6.47
C PHE A 349 -20.01 -4.46 -7.33
N GLY A 350 -19.09 -3.80 -8.03
CA GLY A 350 -19.35 -2.51 -8.67
C GLY A 350 -19.51 -1.38 -7.64
N TYR A 351 -18.89 -1.51 -6.45
CA TYR A 351 -18.94 -0.50 -5.40
C TYR A 351 -17.66 0.33 -5.37
N SER A 352 -17.78 1.64 -5.25
CA SER A 352 -16.64 2.49 -4.94
C SER A 352 -16.33 2.41 -3.44
N ARG A 353 -15.12 2.01 -3.09
CA ARG A 353 -14.67 1.93 -1.69
C ARG A 353 -14.75 3.30 -0.99
N ASP A 354 -14.54 4.37 -1.73
CA ASP A 354 -14.52 5.73 -1.19
C ASP A 354 -15.93 6.31 -1.02
N ASP A 355 -16.91 5.84 -1.81
CA ASP A 355 -18.28 6.37 -1.86
C ASP A 355 -19.32 5.46 -1.18
N ILE A 356 -18.98 4.20 -0.87
CA ILE A 356 -19.89 3.21 -0.29
C ILE A 356 -20.53 3.68 1.02
N GLY A 357 -19.89 4.58 1.75
CA GLY A 357 -20.40 5.17 3.00
C GLY A 357 -21.76 5.85 2.86
N GLY A 358 -22.15 6.21 1.63
CA GLY A 358 -23.46 6.82 1.34
C GLY A 358 -24.65 5.86 1.39
N PHE A 359 -24.45 4.55 1.29
CA PHE A 359 -25.53 3.56 1.29
C PHE A 359 -25.23 2.30 2.13
N LEU A 360 -23.99 1.99 2.43
CA LEU A 360 -23.62 0.80 3.19
C LEU A 360 -24.30 0.69 4.57
N PRO A 361 -24.43 1.79 5.36
CA PRO A 361 -25.12 1.71 6.64
C PRO A 361 -26.55 1.15 6.51
N ASP A 362 -27.30 1.61 5.51
CA ASP A 362 -28.68 1.15 5.26
C ASP A 362 -28.70 -0.33 4.86
N TYR A 363 -27.73 -0.76 4.03
CA TYR A 363 -27.60 -2.17 3.61
C TYR A 363 -27.30 -3.12 4.78
N LEU A 364 -26.52 -2.64 5.77
CA LEU A 364 -26.22 -3.41 6.98
C LEU A 364 -27.43 -3.43 7.94
N GLU A 365 -28.11 -2.30 8.12
CA GLU A 365 -29.32 -2.20 8.96
C GLU A 365 -30.43 -3.08 8.44
N GLU A 366 -30.70 -3.03 7.15
CA GLU A 366 -31.71 -3.87 6.46
C GLU A 366 -31.24 -5.31 6.21
N LYS A 367 -30.04 -5.67 6.65
CA LYS A 367 -29.44 -7.02 6.49
C LYS A 367 -29.35 -7.51 5.04
N ILE A 368 -29.25 -6.56 4.09
CA ILE A 368 -28.98 -6.88 2.67
C ILE A 368 -27.56 -7.43 2.53
N LEU A 369 -26.60 -6.84 3.25
CA LEU A 369 -25.27 -7.39 3.43
C LEU A 369 -25.08 -7.82 4.90
N PRO A 370 -24.48 -9.00 5.14
CA PRO A 370 -24.22 -9.46 6.51
C PRO A 370 -23.10 -8.67 7.20
N THR A 371 -22.15 -8.18 6.41
CA THR A 371 -20.96 -7.43 6.87
C THR A 371 -20.49 -6.47 5.78
N ASP A 372 -19.66 -5.52 6.16
CA ASP A 372 -18.96 -4.66 5.19
C ASP A 372 -18.02 -5.50 4.33
N PRO A 373 -18.24 -5.57 2.99
CA PRO A 373 -17.42 -6.42 2.10
C PRO A 373 -15.98 -5.94 1.94
N PHE A 374 -15.65 -4.74 2.40
CA PHE A 374 -14.26 -4.24 2.44
C PHE A 374 -13.54 -4.55 3.75
N GLN A 375 -14.26 -4.97 4.80
CA GLN A 375 -13.68 -5.41 6.08
C GLN A 375 -13.56 -6.93 6.14
N GLN A 376 -14.60 -7.65 5.75
CA GLN A 376 -14.63 -9.11 5.70
C GLN A 376 -14.86 -9.56 4.26
N LEU A 377 -14.04 -10.49 3.78
CA LEU A 377 -14.13 -10.99 2.41
C LEU A 377 -15.48 -11.64 2.13
N ASP A 378 -16.16 -11.19 1.10
CA ASP A 378 -17.31 -11.88 0.55
C ASP A 378 -16.87 -13.22 -0.04
N GLN A 379 -17.10 -14.28 0.71
CA GLN A 379 -16.66 -15.63 0.32
C GLN A 379 -17.49 -16.21 -0.83
N THR A 380 -18.73 -15.71 -1.05
CA THR A 380 -19.65 -16.26 -2.05
C THR A 380 -19.43 -15.69 -3.44
N GLY A 381 -19.02 -14.45 -3.57
CA GLY A 381 -18.69 -13.80 -4.85
C GLY A 381 -17.20 -13.63 -5.04
N VAL A 382 -16.60 -12.68 -4.31
CA VAL A 382 -15.17 -12.37 -4.42
C VAL A 382 -14.29 -13.58 -4.09
N GLY A 383 -14.68 -14.35 -3.08
CA GLY A 383 -13.98 -15.57 -2.66
C GLY A 383 -13.92 -16.64 -3.77
N GLN A 384 -14.95 -16.75 -4.61
CA GLN A 384 -14.88 -17.65 -5.76
C GLN A 384 -13.82 -17.22 -6.76
N LEU A 385 -13.65 -15.92 -6.99
CA LEU A 385 -12.58 -15.40 -7.86
C LEU A 385 -11.18 -15.67 -7.26
N VAL A 386 -11.04 -15.49 -5.95
CA VAL A 386 -9.77 -15.85 -5.26
C VAL A 386 -9.47 -17.34 -5.43
N LYS A 387 -10.44 -18.20 -5.17
CA LYS A 387 -10.30 -19.66 -5.35
C LYS A 387 -9.91 -20.02 -6.78
N LEU A 388 -10.67 -19.54 -7.77
CA LEU A 388 -10.39 -19.77 -9.19
C LEU A 388 -8.99 -19.29 -9.58
N GLY A 389 -8.58 -18.11 -9.10
CA GLY A 389 -7.25 -17.58 -9.38
C GLY A 389 -6.13 -18.46 -8.84
N VAL A 390 -6.30 -19.03 -7.64
CA VAL A 390 -5.33 -19.99 -7.06
C VAL A 390 -5.31 -21.29 -7.84
N GLU A 391 -6.47 -21.89 -8.10
CA GLU A 391 -6.59 -23.18 -8.78
C GLU A 391 -6.00 -23.10 -10.19
N ARG A 392 -6.48 -22.18 -11.01
CA ARG A 392 -6.00 -21.97 -12.39
C ARG A 392 -4.52 -21.60 -12.47
N GLY A 393 -4.08 -20.70 -11.58
CA GLY A 393 -2.67 -20.33 -11.54
C GLY A 393 -1.77 -21.54 -11.24
N ARG A 394 -2.20 -22.45 -10.36
CA ARG A 394 -1.46 -23.68 -10.03
C ARG A 394 -1.63 -24.80 -11.03
N GLU A 395 -2.65 -24.81 -11.86
CA GLU A 395 -2.72 -25.71 -13.03
C GLU A 395 -1.54 -25.47 -13.98
N THR A 396 -1.20 -24.21 -14.21
CA THR A 396 -0.05 -23.84 -15.05
C THR A 396 1.28 -23.91 -14.30
N ARG A 397 1.32 -23.44 -13.06
CA ARG A 397 2.53 -23.40 -12.21
C ARG A 397 2.23 -24.04 -10.86
N PRO A 398 2.44 -25.36 -10.68
CA PRO A 398 2.05 -26.08 -9.45
C PRO A 398 2.57 -25.50 -8.15
N ASN A 399 3.78 -24.91 -8.17
CA ASN A 399 4.40 -24.26 -7.00
C ASN A 399 4.21 -22.73 -6.99
N LEU A 400 3.18 -22.22 -7.66
CA LEU A 400 2.90 -20.80 -7.68
C LEU A 400 2.66 -20.30 -6.25
N LYS A 401 3.49 -19.32 -5.84
CA LYS A 401 3.31 -18.64 -4.57
C LYS A 401 2.09 -17.72 -4.67
N CYS A 402 1.09 -17.95 -3.82
CA CYS A 402 -0.10 -17.12 -3.71
C CYS A 402 -0.16 -16.48 -2.34
N GLY A 403 -0.59 -15.24 -2.28
CA GLY A 403 -0.78 -14.50 -1.05
C GLY A 403 -1.87 -13.44 -1.19
N ILE A 404 -2.25 -12.84 -0.07
CA ILE A 404 -3.21 -11.75 0.01
C ILE A 404 -2.52 -10.50 0.55
N CYS A 405 -2.84 -9.33 0.04
CA CYS A 405 -2.27 -8.06 0.51
C CYS A 405 -3.33 -6.98 0.81
N GLY A 406 -4.61 -7.25 0.55
CA GLY A 406 -5.72 -6.37 0.90
C GLY A 406 -6.03 -6.33 2.40
N GLU A 407 -6.96 -5.47 2.80
CA GLU A 407 -7.40 -5.29 4.20
C GLU A 407 -7.91 -6.61 4.83
N HIS A 408 -8.49 -7.49 4.03
CA HIS A 408 -9.00 -8.80 4.45
C HIS A 408 -7.92 -9.72 5.04
N GLY A 409 -6.64 -9.46 4.77
CA GLY A 409 -5.52 -10.17 5.40
C GLY A 409 -5.41 -9.95 6.91
N GLY A 410 -6.14 -8.97 7.46
CA GLY A 410 -6.28 -8.70 8.89
C GLY A 410 -7.55 -9.25 9.53
N ASP A 411 -8.49 -9.77 8.74
CA ASP A 411 -9.75 -10.33 9.25
C ASP A 411 -9.66 -11.85 9.46
N PRO A 412 -9.97 -12.38 10.67
CA PRO A 412 -9.83 -13.80 10.96
C PRO A 412 -10.63 -14.75 10.06
N GLU A 413 -11.87 -14.38 9.68
CA GLU A 413 -12.70 -15.23 8.84
C GLU A 413 -12.21 -15.25 7.39
N SER A 414 -11.73 -14.11 6.90
CA SER A 414 -11.09 -14.00 5.59
C SER A 414 -9.79 -14.80 5.53
N VAL A 415 -8.98 -14.77 6.59
CA VAL A 415 -7.72 -15.56 6.68
C VAL A 415 -8.01 -17.06 6.69
N LYS A 416 -9.02 -17.52 7.45
CA LYS A 416 -9.45 -18.94 7.41
C LYS A 416 -9.88 -19.38 6.02
N PHE A 417 -10.62 -18.53 5.31
CA PHE A 417 -10.99 -18.78 3.93
C PHE A 417 -9.76 -18.88 3.03
N CYS A 418 -8.80 -17.96 3.16
CA CYS A 418 -7.57 -17.97 2.39
C CYS A 418 -6.76 -19.26 2.61
N GLU A 419 -6.63 -19.72 3.86
CA GLU A 419 -5.98 -21.02 4.15
C GLU A 419 -6.73 -22.18 3.47
N LYS A 420 -8.07 -22.19 3.54
CA LYS A 420 -8.91 -23.25 2.94
C LYS A 420 -8.75 -23.34 1.43
N VAL A 421 -8.58 -22.21 0.73
CA VAL A 421 -8.38 -22.21 -0.73
C VAL A 421 -6.90 -22.31 -1.14
N GLY A 422 -6.00 -22.42 -0.17
CA GLY A 422 -4.60 -22.80 -0.38
C GLY A 422 -3.63 -21.62 -0.61
N LEU A 423 -3.93 -20.41 -0.08
CA LEU A 423 -2.96 -19.30 -0.10
C LEU A 423 -1.78 -19.60 0.82
#